data_decd58ceb1cb14dcfeaa19a1dcf8eee9
#
_entry.id   decd58ceb1cb14dcfeaa19a1dcf8eee9
#
_cell.length_a   1.000
_cell.length_b   1.000
_cell.length_c   1.000
_cell.angle_alpha   90.00
_cell.angle_beta   90.00
_cell.angle_gamma   90.00
#
_symmetry.space_group_name_H-M   'P 1'
#
loop_
_entity.id
_entity.type
_entity.pdbx_description
1 polymer ?
#
loop_
_entity_poly.entity_id
_entity_poly.type
_entity_poly.pdbx_seq_one_letter_code
_entity_poly.pdbx_strand_id
1 'polypeptide(L)'
;MDERASDIQVVGRVDGRGDEILTPEALAFVAELQRRFAGRRDELLRRRRVRREEMSRATTADFLPETREVRTSEWTVAPAPADLVDRRVEITGPPEPKMAINALNSGARVWLADLEDANTPHWTNVISS
;
A
#
# COMPACT_ATOMS: atom_id res chain seq x y z
N MET A 1 -26.12 -11.34 -15.50
CA MET A 1 -25.61 -10.02 -15.14
C MET A 1 -25.18 -10.11 -13.69
N ASP A 2 -23.92 -9.95 -13.43
CA ASP A 2 -23.37 -10.16 -12.08
C ASP A 2 -23.77 -8.97 -11.17
N GLU A 3 -24.64 -9.21 -10.22
CA GLU A 3 -25.16 -8.22 -9.25
C GLU A 3 -24.07 -7.59 -8.37
N ARG A 4 -22.83 -8.09 -8.46
CA ARG A 4 -21.69 -7.69 -7.61
C ARG A 4 -21.01 -6.40 -8.02
N ALA A 5 -21.21 -5.92 -9.25
CA ALA A 5 -20.62 -4.66 -9.74
C ALA A 5 -21.37 -3.40 -9.27
N SER A 6 -22.57 -3.54 -8.65
CA SER A 6 -23.41 -2.41 -8.25
C SER A 6 -23.05 -1.78 -6.89
N ASP A 7 -22.11 -2.36 -6.14
CA ASP A 7 -21.79 -1.92 -4.77
C ASP A 7 -20.76 -0.78 -4.70
N ILE A 8 -20.14 -0.41 -5.81
CA ILE A 8 -19.18 0.71 -5.88
C ILE A 8 -19.68 1.78 -6.81
N GLN A 9 -19.68 3.01 -6.32
CA GLN A 9 -19.94 4.19 -7.11
C GLN A 9 -18.69 5.04 -7.25
N VAL A 10 -18.26 5.30 -8.48
CA VAL A 10 -17.23 6.29 -8.79
C VAL A 10 -17.90 7.66 -8.84
N VAL A 11 -17.63 8.51 -7.85
CA VAL A 11 -18.21 9.85 -7.78
C VAL A 11 -17.26 10.94 -8.30
N GLY A 12 -15.97 10.63 -8.39
CA GLY A 12 -14.97 11.53 -8.96
C GLY A 12 -15.04 11.56 -10.47
N ARG A 13 -14.68 12.70 -11.06
CA ARG A 13 -14.55 12.81 -12.53
C ARG A 13 -13.40 11.91 -13.00
N VAL A 14 -13.66 11.12 -14.02
CA VAL A 14 -12.66 10.26 -14.66
C VAL A 14 -12.21 10.96 -15.94
N ASP A 15 -10.93 11.32 -16.00
CA ASP A 15 -10.29 12.00 -17.11
C ASP A 15 -9.17 11.14 -17.72
N GLY A 16 -8.80 11.43 -18.95
CA GLY A 16 -7.69 10.76 -19.63
C GLY A 16 -7.96 9.27 -19.82
N ARG A 17 -7.06 8.43 -19.36
CA ARG A 17 -7.12 6.96 -19.46
C ARG A 17 -7.75 6.28 -18.24
N GLY A 18 -8.40 7.04 -17.36
CA GLY A 18 -8.98 6.49 -16.14
C GLY A 18 -10.01 5.38 -16.37
N ASP A 19 -10.76 5.43 -17.48
CA ASP A 19 -11.71 4.37 -17.86
C ASP A 19 -11.00 3.02 -18.13
N GLU A 20 -9.74 3.03 -18.54
CA GLU A 20 -8.96 1.81 -18.75
C GLU A 20 -8.55 1.15 -17.42
N ILE A 21 -8.52 1.93 -16.34
CA ILE A 21 -8.16 1.47 -14.99
C ILE A 21 -9.41 1.10 -14.19
N LEU A 22 -10.44 1.93 -14.23
CA LEU A 22 -11.68 1.76 -13.47
C LEU A 22 -12.69 0.86 -14.20
N THR A 23 -12.23 -0.28 -14.67
CA THR A 23 -13.09 -1.28 -15.31
C THR A 23 -14.06 -1.91 -14.30
N PRO A 24 -15.20 -2.48 -14.75
CA PRO A 24 -16.10 -3.20 -13.86
C PRO A 24 -15.41 -4.30 -13.04
N GLU A 25 -14.45 -5.00 -13.63
CA GLU A 25 -13.67 -6.06 -12.98
C GLU A 25 -12.75 -5.49 -11.90
N ALA A 26 -12.07 -4.37 -12.16
CA ALA A 26 -11.24 -3.71 -11.17
C ALA A 26 -12.07 -3.18 -10.00
N LEU A 27 -13.23 -2.59 -10.27
CA LEU A 27 -14.16 -2.14 -9.22
C LEU A 27 -14.71 -3.30 -8.41
N ALA A 28 -15.08 -4.41 -9.06
CA ALA A 28 -15.51 -5.62 -8.37
C ALA A 28 -14.40 -6.20 -7.46
N PHE A 29 -13.14 -6.18 -7.90
CA PHE A 29 -12.00 -6.58 -7.10
C PHE A 29 -11.83 -5.69 -5.86
N VAL A 30 -11.91 -4.37 -6.00
CA VAL A 30 -11.85 -3.43 -4.87
C VAL A 30 -13.01 -3.65 -3.90
N ALA A 31 -14.23 -3.89 -4.41
CA ALA A 31 -15.38 -4.24 -3.59
C ALA A 31 -15.14 -5.51 -2.77
N GLU A 32 -14.58 -6.53 -3.38
CA GLU A 32 -14.25 -7.78 -2.69
C GLU A 32 -13.20 -7.58 -1.59
N LEU A 33 -12.14 -6.82 -1.86
CA LEU A 33 -11.15 -6.45 -0.85
C LEU A 33 -11.79 -5.72 0.32
N GLN A 34 -12.65 -4.76 0.06
CA GLN A 34 -13.36 -4.02 1.09
C GLN A 34 -14.24 -4.94 1.94
N ARG A 35 -15.06 -5.79 1.33
CA ARG A 35 -15.93 -6.74 2.06
C ARG A 35 -15.11 -7.70 2.93
N ARG A 36 -14.01 -8.20 2.41
CA ARG A 36 -13.19 -9.22 3.07
C ARG A 36 -12.36 -8.65 4.22
N PHE A 37 -11.82 -7.45 4.06
CA PHE A 37 -10.79 -6.93 4.96
C PHE A 37 -11.20 -5.73 5.81
N ALA A 38 -12.33 -5.06 5.53
CA ALA A 38 -12.76 -3.88 6.28
C ALA A 38 -12.87 -4.15 7.78
N GLY A 39 -13.52 -5.24 8.18
CA GLY A 39 -13.69 -5.60 9.59
C GLY A 39 -12.33 -5.81 10.29
N ARG A 40 -11.38 -6.46 9.61
CA ARG A 40 -10.03 -6.67 10.16
C ARG A 40 -9.23 -5.37 10.25
N ARG A 41 -9.34 -4.52 9.24
CA ARG A 41 -8.72 -3.18 9.25
C ARG A 41 -9.23 -2.36 10.45
N ASP A 42 -10.53 -2.31 10.66
CA ASP A 42 -11.14 -1.53 11.72
C ASP A 42 -10.75 -2.06 13.12
N GLU A 43 -10.66 -3.38 13.28
CA GLU A 43 -10.11 -4.01 14.48
C GLU A 43 -8.67 -3.56 14.74
N LEU A 44 -7.80 -3.62 13.74
CA LEU A 44 -6.39 -3.23 13.86
C LEU A 44 -6.24 -1.73 14.18
N LEU A 45 -7.02 -0.87 13.55
CA LEU A 45 -7.04 0.56 13.85
C LEU A 45 -7.51 0.84 15.28
N ARG A 46 -8.49 0.09 15.79
CA ARG A 46 -8.91 0.18 17.20
C ARG A 46 -7.79 -0.28 18.14
N ARG A 47 -7.15 -1.42 17.88
CA ARG A 47 -6.00 -1.91 18.66
C ARG A 47 -4.84 -0.92 18.66
N ARG A 48 -4.55 -0.29 17.52
CA ARG A 48 -3.53 0.76 17.41
C ARG A 48 -3.83 1.96 18.32
N ARG A 49 -5.09 2.41 18.39
CA ARG A 49 -5.50 3.50 19.30
C ARG A 49 -5.27 3.11 20.76
N VAL A 50 -5.73 1.94 21.17
CA VAL A 50 -5.52 1.42 22.54
C VAL A 50 -4.03 1.36 22.88
N ARG A 51 -3.22 0.76 21.99
CA ARG A 51 -1.77 0.66 22.19
C ARG A 51 -1.10 2.03 22.32
N ARG A 52 -1.52 3.00 21.53
CA ARG A 52 -1.02 4.38 21.62
C ARG A 52 -1.32 5.01 22.98
N GLU A 53 -2.52 4.80 23.52
CA GLU A 53 -2.90 5.30 24.85
C GLU A 53 -2.09 4.62 25.96
N GLU A 54 -1.88 3.30 25.88
CA GLU A 54 -1.02 2.57 26.81
C GLU A 54 0.42 3.11 26.79
N MET A 55 0.99 3.26 25.60
CA MET A 55 2.35 3.79 25.42
C MET A 55 2.49 5.23 25.91
N SER A 56 1.46 6.08 25.78
CA SER A 56 1.51 7.45 26.29
C SER A 56 1.59 7.53 27.81
N ARG A 57 1.19 6.48 28.52
CA ARG A 57 1.24 6.37 29.99
C ARG A 57 2.44 5.58 30.48
N ALA A 58 3.10 4.84 29.60
CA ALA A 58 4.27 4.04 29.94
C ALA A 58 5.54 4.90 29.92
N THR A 59 6.47 4.60 30.80
CA THR A 59 7.79 5.24 30.83
C THR A 59 8.74 4.72 29.77
N THR A 60 8.48 3.49 29.29
CA THR A 60 9.28 2.82 28.25
C THR A 60 8.36 2.08 27.29
N ALA A 61 8.73 2.08 26.02
CA ALA A 61 8.11 1.20 25.02
C ALA A 61 8.78 -0.18 25.10
N ASP A 62 7.98 -1.23 25.17
CA ASP A 62 8.44 -2.60 25.16
C ASP A 62 7.77 -3.42 24.08
N PHE A 63 8.36 -4.56 23.75
CA PHE A 63 7.80 -5.51 22.80
C PHE A 63 6.54 -6.19 23.37
N LEU A 64 5.66 -6.61 22.47
CA LEU A 64 4.47 -7.36 22.86
C LEU A 64 4.88 -8.73 23.45
N PRO A 65 4.33 -9.13 24.62
CA PRO A 65 4.67 -10.41 25.25
C PRO A 65 4.41 -11.62 24.34
N GLU A 66 3.32 -11.58 23.58
CA GLU A 66 2.92 -12.64 22.64
C GLU A 66 3.90 -12.86 21.48
N THR A 67 4.78 -11.89 21.20
CA THR A 67 5.80 -12.02 20.14
C THR A 67 7.13 -12.56 20.67
N ARG A 68 7.22 -12.90 21.96
CA ARG A 68 8.47 -13.37 22.59
C ARG A 68 9.04 -14.61 21.92
N GLU A 69 8.21 -15.60 21.65
CA GLU A 69 8.62 -16.84 21.01
C GLU A 69 9.27 -16.58 19.65
N VAL A 70 8.65 -15.75 18.82
CA VAL A 70 9.21 -15.36 17.52
C VAL A 70 10.56 -14.65 17.70
N ARG A 71 10.67 -13.70 18.63
CA ARG A 71 11.91 -12.94 18.84
C ARG A 71 13.08 -13.78 19.39
N THR A 72 12.78 -14.84 20.12
CA THR A 72 13.80 -15.71 20.73
C THR A 72 14.08 -16.98 19.95
N SER A 73 13.30 -17.29 18.92
CA SER A 73 13.54 -18.43 18.05
C SER A 73 14.63 -18.15 17.01
N GLU A 74 15.26 -19.20 16.55
CA GLU A 74 16.22 -19.12 15.46
C GLU A 74 15.45 -19.07 14.12
N TRP A 75 15.60 -17.95 13.41
CA TRP A 75 15.00 -17.77 12.08
C TRP A 75 15.83 -16.80 11.23
N THR A 76 15.73 -16.93 9.95
CA THR A 76 16.31 -15.99 8.97
C THR A 76 15.25 -15.56 7.97
N VAL A 77 15.38 -14.34 7.48
CA VAL A 77 14.50 -13.87 6.38
C VAL A 77 14.82 -14.64 5.09
N ALA A 78 13.82 -14.79 4.24
CA ALA A 78 14.05 -15.32 2.91
C ALA A 78 15.05 -14.44 2.12
N PRO A 79 15.88 -15.02 1.24
CA PRO A 79 16.76 -14.23 0.38
C PRO A 79 15.94 -13.33 -0.53
N ALA A 80 16.56 -12.23 -0.97
CA ALA A 80 15.95 -11.36 -1.97
C ALA A 80 15.73 -12.13 -3.29
N PRO A 81 14.67 -11.84 -4.03
CA PRO A 81 14.50 -12.30 -5.41
C PRO A 81 15.71 -11.94 -6.27
N ALA A 82 15.99 -12.72 -7.31
CA ALA A 82 17.21 -12.57 -8.10
C ALA A 82 17.39 -11.17 -8.73
N ASP A 83 16.31 -10.54 -9.13
CA ASP A 83 16.26 -9.18 -9.69
C ASP A 83 16.46 -8.07 -8.66
N LEU A 84 16.35 -8.38 -7.35
CA LEU A 84 16.53 -7.44 -6.25
C LEU A 84 17.81 -7.69 -5.42
N VAL A 85 18.70 -8.58 -5.87
CA VAL A 85 19.98 -8.86 -5.18
C VAL A 85 20.91 -7.65 -5.21
N ASP A 86 20.97 -6.94 -6.33
CA ASP A 86 21.74 -5.68 -6.46
C ASP A 86 20.78 -4.50 -6.67
N ARG A 87 20.48 -3.78 -5.60
CA ARG A 87 19.59 -2.61 -5.57
C ARG A 87 20.34 -1.28 -5.48
N ARG A 88 21.57 -1.24 -5.87
CA ARG A 88 22.39 -0.01 -5.88
C ARG A 88 22.29 0.66 -7.24
N VAL A 89 21.61 1.77 -7.36
CA VAL A 89 20.89 2.64 -6.46
C VAL A 89 19.38 2.44 -6.64
N GLU A 90 18.59 2.71 -5.62
CA GLU A 90 17.13 2.79 -5.70
C GLU A 90 16.67 4.24 -5.81
N ILE A 91 15.64 4.48 -6.63
CA ILE A 91 14.91 5.75 -6.67
C ILE A 91 13.49 5.52 -6.17
N THR A 92 13.03 6.38 -5.28
CA THR A 92 11.64 6.44 -4.83
C THR A 92 11.02 7.74 -5.33
N GLY A 93 9.79 7.67 -5.81
CA GLY A 93 9.07 8.86 -6.25
C GLY A 93 7.64 8.58 -6.71
N PRO A 94 6.85 9.64 -6.93
CA PRO A 94 5.47 9.48 -7.38
C PRO A 94 5.44 8.84 -8.78
N PRO A 95 4.45 7.99 -9.07
CA PRO A 95 4.32 7.31 -10.36
C PRO A 95 3.72 8.18 -11.46
N GLU A 96 3.88 9.49 -11.39
CA GLU A 96 3.52 10.39 -12.47
C GLU A 96 4.41 10.18 -13.72
N PRO A 97 3.91 10.38 -14.94
CA PRO A 97 4.62 10.04 -16.18
C PRO A 97 6.02 10.64 -16.29
N LYS A 98 6.17 11.92 -15.91
CA LYS A 98 7.48 12.60 -15.96
C LYS A 98 8.49 11.94 -15.01
N MET A 99 8.07 11.64 -13.77
CA MET A 99 8.95 11.01 -12.79
C MET A 99 9.29 9.57 -13.18
N ALA A 100 8.31 8.82 -13.66
CA ALA A 100 8.50 7.46 -14.16
C ALA A 100 9.53 7.42 -15.29
N ILE A 101 9.39 8.29 -16.29
CA ILE A 101 10.34 8.38 -17.41
C ILE A 101 11.75 8.73 -16.91
N ASN A 102 11.87 9.71 -16.02
CA ASN A 102 13.16 10.11 -15.46
C ASN A 102 13.80 8.98 -14.64
N ALA A 103 13.02 8.31 -13.80
CA ALA A 103 13.51 7.20 -12.98
C ALA A 103 13.99 6.03 -13.84
N LEU A 104 13.22 5.62 -14.83
CA LEU A 104 13.59 4.53 -15.75
C LEU A 104 14.80 4.84 -16.62
N ASN A 105 15.08 6.11 -16.89
CA ASN A 105 16.25 6.55 -17.66
C ASN A 105 17.47 6.95 -16.79
N SER A 106 17.37 6.91 -15.47
CA SER A 106 18.42 7.35 -14.56
C SER A 106 19.61 6.41 -14.44
N GLY A 107 19.45 5.15 -14.87
CA GLY A 107 20.42 4.07 -14.61
C GLY A 107 20.32 3.46 -13.21
N ALA A 108 19.38 3.87 -12.38
CA ALA A 108 19.08 3.20 -11.11
C ALA A 108 18.65 1.74 -11.37
N ARG A 109 18.98 0.87 -10.41
CA ARG A 109 18.64 -0.57 -10.51
C ARG A 109 17.19 -0.84 -10.18
N VAL A 110 16.60 -0.04 -9.30
CA VAL A 110 15.23 -0.19 -8.82
C VAL A 110 14.55 1.17 -8.80
N TRP A 111 13.33 1.21 -9.24
CA TRP A 111 12.41 2.31 -9.02
C TRP A 111 11.23 1.83 -8.18
N LEU A 112 11.02 2.46 -7.01
CA LEU A 112 9.87 2.28 -6.17
C LEU A 112 8.83 3.34 -6.54
N ALA A 113 7.80 2.93 -7.25
CA ALA A 113 6.64 3.76 -7.59
C ALA A 113 5.79 3.94 -6.34
N ASP A 114 5.89 5.10 -5.71
CA ASP A 114 5.33 5.37 -4.38
C ASP A 114 4.00 6.11 -4.50
N LEU A 115 2.91 5.36 -4.32
CA LEU A 115 1.53 5.87 -4.29
C LEU A 115 1.09 6.30 -2.88
N GLU A 116 1.86 6.00 -1.85
CA GLU A 116 1.53 6.28 -0.46
C GLU A 116 2.10 7.64 -0.01
N ASP A 117 3.41 7.76 0.05
CA ASP A 117 4.08 8.91 0.65
C ASP A 117 4.46 10.00 -0.35
N ALA A 118 4.82 9.62 -1.57
CA ALA A 118 5.24 10.57 -2.59
C ALA A 118 4.10 11.11 -3.47
N ASN A 119 2.92 10.53 -3.39
CA ASN A 119 1.76 10.94 -4.17
C ASN A 119 0.70 11.59 -3.27
N THR A 120 0.43 12.88 -3.48
CA THR A 120 -0.67 13.54 -2.78
C THR A 120 -2.00 12.87 -3.15
N PRO A 121 -2.78 12.35 -2.17
CA PRO A 121 -3.92 11.46 -2.44
C PRO A 121 -5.17 12.24 -2.92
N HIS A 122 -5.01 13.13 -3.89
CA HIS A 122 -6.12 13.68 -4.64
C HIS A 122 -6.60 12.66 -5.67
N TRP A 123 -7.90 12.63 -5.91
CA TRP A 123 -8.51 11.70 -6.86
C TRP A 123 -7.81 11.70 -8.23
N THR A 124 -7.57 12.87 -8.79
CA THR A 124 -6.89 13.02 -10.08
C THR A 124 -5.49 12.42 -10.07
N ASN A 125 -4.71 12.66 -9.02
CA ASN A 125 -3.36 12.12 -8.92
C ASN A 125 -3.35 10.59 -8.84
N VAL A 126 -4.27 10.02 -8.03
CA VAL A 126 -4.35 8.56 -7.85
C VAL A 126 -4.76 7.85 -9.14
N ILE A 127 -5.66 8.44 -9.92
CA ILE A 127 -6.18 7.82 -11.16
C ILE A 127 -5.21 8.02 -12.33
N SER A 128 -4.43 9.13 -12.36
CA SER A 128 -3.47 9.39 -13.44
C SER A 128 -2.10 8.75 -13.25
N SER A 129 -1.82 8.24 -12.06
CA SER A 129 -0.57 7.55 -11.70
C SER A 129 -0.64 6.07 -12.02
#